data_555dcd4de4a19f9f3826f2ab5afb89f5
#
_entry.id   555dcd4de4a19f9f3826f2ab5afb89f5
#
_cell.length_a   1.000
_cell.length_b   1.000
_cell.length_c   1.000
_cell.angle_alpha   90.00
_cell.angle_beta   90.00
_cell.angle_gamma   90.00
#
_symmetry.space_group_name_H-M   'P 1'
#
loop_
_entity.id
_entity.type
_entity.pdbx_description
1 polymer ?
#
loop_
_entity_poly.entity_id
_entity_poly.type
_entity_poly.pdbx_seq_one_letter_code
_entity_poly.pdbx_strand_id
1 'polypeptide(L)'
;MLGRHRSEPMLFQYVNVEALVPKNHLLRKVDAVLDLSFVREAVSACYSATRGRPSVDPELALRMMLLGHLYDIGDRELCDEIGMHVGMRWFLGLNLHDPVPDHSTLSKLKNERWAESGLFQRLFDQVILQCSEAGLVSGRHLSGDGTQVRADASMQSLEPVIEAVEAPDGNEPSDAPGESPMEEKPAPPLELVSSEAKEPQPRGGWKGHGVKYSNQTHRSTSDPDARLYRKGKGKESKLSYLVHDLIDTKSRVILSRKVSEAHSSAERRVCIEMLDEVLAKQDVLGLPNRPEVISLDGGYGTGEMAAALLDRDVLPHMPLQAGPEMEPVPTWKRPTYNLPQRRSRDDKVRQARARNRVRELQKTRGYQVSRRLRTRSEHTFAEAKTQHGMDGARVRGEARVQIQATLTGAVQNLKRLAAFRGRRRPAGAQAATRGAPAPHSGRKSAPFWPRNRAQHRWRLARGSFSAL
;
A
#
# COMPACT_ATOMS: atom_id res chain seq x y z
N MET A 1 5.70 -51.03 -16.69
CA MET A 1 4.89 -50.84 -17.91
C MET A 1 4.89 -49.38 -18.27
N LEU A 2 5.26 -49.04 -19.51
CA LEU A 2 5.16 -47.67 -20.02
C LEU A 2 3.69 -47.38 -20.33
N GLY A 3 3.12 -46.34 -19.66
CA GLY A 3 1.78 -45.85 -19.96
C GLY A 3 1.73 -45.15 -21.30
N ARG A 4 0.64 -45.29 -22.06
CA ARG A 4 0.37 -44.56 -23.29
C ARG A 4 -0.80 -43.64 -23.03
N HIS A 5 -0.64 -42.36 -23.41
CA HIS A 5 -1.73 -41.40 -23.41
C HIS A 5 -2.62 -41.68 -24.62
N ARG A 6 -3.90 -41.99 -24.38
CA ARG A 6 -4.94 -42.10 -25.41
C ARG A 6 -5.87 -40.86 -25.26
N SER A 7 -5.88 -40.02 -26.22
CA SER A 7 -6.84 -38.92 -26.34
C SER A 7 -7.80 -39.28 -27.45
N GLU A 8 -9.05 -39.55 -27.10
CA GLU A 8 -10.13 -39.72 -28.10
C GLU A 8 -10.91 -38.40 -28.09
N PRO A 9 -11.00 -37.72 -29.26
CA PRO A 9 -11.79 -36.49 -29.34
C PRO A 9 -13.28 -36.87 -29.18
N MET A 10 -13.92 -36.33 -28.16
CA MET A 10 -15.36 -36.45 -27.94
C MET A 10 -16.10 -35.33 -28.67
N LEU A 11 -17.13 -35.64 -29.41
CA LEU A 11 -17.96 -34.65 -30.13
C LEU A 11 -18.76 -33.78 -29.12
N PHE A 12 -19.18 -34.37 -28.01
CA PHE A 12 -19.87 -33.69 -26.91
C PHE A 12 -19.30 -34.12 -25.59
N GLN A 13 -18.95 -33.15 -24.74
CA GLN A 13 -18.53 -33.40 -23.36
C GLN A 13 -19.40 -32.59 -22.43
N TYR A 14 -20.08 -33.25 -21.48
CA TYR A 14 -20.78 -32.60 -20.39
C TYR A 14 -19.77 -32.17 -19.36
N VAL A 15 -19.60 -30.86 -19.15
CA VAL A 15 -18.62 -30.29 -18.23
C VAL A 15 -19.34 -29.60 -17.06
N ASN A 16 -19.08 -30.06 -15.84
CA ASN A 16 -19.49 -29.37 -14.62
C ASN A 16 -18.30 -28.59 -14.04
N VAL A 17 -18.31 -27.28 -14.20
CA VAL A 17 -17.23 -26.38 -13.73
C VAL A 17 -17.00 -26.51 -12.23
N GLU A 18 -18.07 -26.69 -11.42
CA GLU A 18 -18.00 -26.91 -9.99
C GLU A 18 -17.18 -28.17 -9.63
N ALA A 19 -17.34 -29.25 -10.39
CA ALA A 19 -16.63 -30.52 -10.16
C ALA A 19 -15.15 -30.45 -10.56
N LEU A 20 -14.78 -29.58 -11.50
CA LEU A 20 -13.41 -29.46 -11.99
C LEU A 20 -12.48 -28.73 -11.00
N VAL A 21 -13.01 -27.86 -10.15
CA VAL A 21 -12.18 -27.11 -9.19
C VAL A 21 -11.94 -27.97 -7.93
N PRO A 22 -10.68 -28.27 -7.56
CA PRO A 22 -10.38 -29.07 -6.39
C PRO A 22 -10.96 -28.48 -5.10
N LYS A 23 -11.49 -29.31 -4.21
CA LYS A 23 -12.12 -28.89 -2.93
C LYS A 23 -11.19 -28.09 -2.02
N ASN A 24 -9.89 -28.31 -2.10
CA ASN A 24 -8.87 -27.60 -1.30
C ASN A 24 -8.26 -26.38 -2.01
N HIS A 25 -8.75 -26.00 -3.20
CA HIS A 25 -8.23 -24.89 -3.97
C HIS A 25 -8.33 -23.57 -3.20
N LEU A 26 -7.35 -22.65 -3.41
CA LEU A 26 -7.31 -21.36 -2.70
C LEU A 26 -8.57 -20.54 -2.96
N LEU A 27 -9.04 -20.48 -4.21
CA LEU A 27 -10.22 -19.68 -4.59
C LEU A 27 -11.47 -20.13 -3.85
N ARG A 28 -11.66 -21.46 -3.60
CA ARG A 28 -12.79 -21.94 -2.78
C ARG A 28 -12.70 -21.45 -1.33
N LYS A 29 -11.49 -21.39 -0.78
CA LYS A 29 -11.29 -20.90 0.60
C LYS A 29 -11.53 -19.40 0.69
N VAL A 30 -11.14 -18.66 -0.34
CA VAL A 30 -11.39 -17.21 -0.44
C VAL A 30 -12.87 -16.95 -0.65
N ASP A 31 -13.51 -17.64 -1.60
CA ASP A 31 -14.94 -17.49 -1.90
C ASP A 31 -15.82 -17.76 -0.66
N ALA A 32 -15.48 -18.77 0.12
CA ALA A 32 -16.19 -19.12 1.36
C ALA A 32 -16.13 -18.05 2.47
N VAL A 33 -15.27 -17.05 2.35
CA VAL A 33 -15.12 -15.94 3.32
C VAL A 33 -15.37 -14.57 2.71
N LEU A 34 -15.48 -14.46 1.40
CA LEU A 34 -15.67 -13.22 0.68
C LEU A 34 -17.13 -12.82 0.69
N ASP A 35 -17.46 -11.71 1.34
CA ASP A 35 -18.78 -11.09 1.29
C ASP A 35 -18.74 -9.81 0.45
N LEU A 36 -19.50 -9.78 -0.63
CA LEU A 36 -19.63 -8.66 -1.56
C LEU A 36 -21.06 -8.11 -1.64
N SER A 37 -21.94 -8.46 -0.71
CA SER A 37 -23.34 -8.07 -0.70
C SER A 37 -23.57 -6.54 -0.74
N PHE A 38 -22.62 -5.78 -0.18
CA PHE A 38 -22.66 -4.31 -0.11
C PHE A 38 -22.25 -3.60 -1.42
N VAL A 39 -21.64 -4.32 -2.38
CA VAL A 39 -20.95 -3.70 -3.53
C VAL A 39 -21.92 -2.92 -4.42
N ARG A 40 -23.09 -3.49 -4.72
CA ARG A 40 -24.09 -2.84 -5.60
C ARG A 40 -24.59 -1.53 -5.00
N GLU A 41 -24.84 -1.51 -3.69
CA GLU A 41 -25.22 -0.31 -2.97
C GLU A 41 -24.12 0.74 -3.01
N ALA A 42 -22.87 0.35 -2.70
CA ALA A 42 -21.72 1.24 -2.63
C ALA A 42 -21.41 1.97 -3.95
N VAL A 43 -21.72 1.35 -5.10
CA VAL A 43 -21.46 1.97 -6.41
C VAL A 43 -22.71 2.49 -7.09
N SER A 44 -23.89 2.37 -6.49
CA SER A 44 -25.16 2.75 -7.13
C SER A 44 -25.17 4.19 -7.65
N ALA A 45 -24.61 5.12 -6.87
CA ALA A 45 -24.48 6.54 -7.23
C ALA A 45 -23.59 6.78 -8.47
N CYS A 46 -22.71 5.84 -8.83
CA CYS A 46 -21.83 5.94 -9.98
C CYS A 46 -22.54 5.58 -11.30
N TYR A 47 -23.82 5.19 -11.27
CA TYR A 47 -24.58 4.73 -12.42
C TYR A 47 -25.90 5.50 -12.58
N SER A 48 -26.28 5.72 -13.84
CA SER A 48 -27.62 6.25 -14.14
C SER A 48 -28.67 5.15 -13.97
N ALA A 49 -29.78 5.50 -13.32
CA ALA A 49 -30.90 4.57 -13.12
C ALA A 49 -31.63 4.21 -14.41
N THR A 50 -31.63 5.10 -15.42
CA THR A 50 -32.52 4.99 -16.60
C THR A 50 -31.83 5.10 -17.95
N ARG A 51 -30.56 5.49 -18.01
CA ARG A 51 -29.86 5.78 -19.27
C ARG A 51 -28.60 4.93 -19.44
N GLY A 52 -28.35 4.46 -20.65
CA GLY A 52 -27.14 3.80 -21.07
C GLY A 52 -27.24 2.28 -21.19
N ARG A 53 -26.22 1.67 -21.77
CA ARG A 53 -26.08 0.21 -21.86
C ARG A 53 -25.86 -0.38 -20.45
N PRO A 54 -26.45 -1.53 -20.12
CA PRO A 54 -26.14 -2.24 -18.88
C PRO A 54 -24.62 -2.42 -18.70
N SER A 55 -24.12 -2.06 -17.51
CA SER A 55 -22.70 -2.24 -17.18
C SER A 55 -22.39 -3.69 -16.87
N VAL A 56 -21.08 -4.02 -16.81
CA VAL A 56 -20.61 -5.25 -16.18
C VAL A 56 -21.11 -5.28 -14.73
N ASP A 57 -21.51 -6.45 -14.26
CA ASP A 57 -21.90 -6.65 -12.87
C ASP A 57 -20.80 -6.18 -11.90
N PRO A 58 -21.10 -5.27 -10.96
CA PRO A 58 -20.10 -4.74 -10.02
C PRO A 58 -19.41 -5.82 -9.18
N GLU A 59 -20.14 -6.86 -8.76
CA GLU A 59 -19.53 -7.95 -8.00
C GLU A 59 -18.56 -8.76 -8.84
N LEU A 60 -18.95 -9.07 -10.10
CA LEU A 60 -18.07 -9.74 -11.06
C LEU A 60 -16.80 -8.93 -11.30
N ALA A 61 -16.94 -7.63 -11.57
CA ALA A 61 -15.79 -6.76 -11.82
C ALA A 61 -14.84 -6.67 -10.60
N LEU A 62 -15.41 -6.56 -9.38
CA LEU A 62 -14.59 -6.53 -8.16
C LEU A 62 -13.90 -7.88 -7.89
N ARG A 63 -14.58 -9.02 -8.14
CA ARG A 63 -13.96 -10.36 -8.08
C ARG A 63 -12.80 -10.48 -9.07
N MET A 64 -12.93 -9.94 -10.29
CA MET A 64 -11.84 -9.89 -11.27
C MET A 64 -10.66 -9.07 -10.75
N MET A 65 -10.90 -7.88 -10.19
CA MET A 65 -9.84 -7.05 -9.59
C MET A 65 -9.13 -7.79 -8.44
N LEU A 66 -9.87 -8.48 -7.57
CA LEU A 66 -9.29 -9.30 -6.50
C LEU A 66 -8.43 -10.44 -7.05
N LEU A 67 -8.83 -11.11 -8.14
CA LEU A 67 -8.01 -12.13 -8.81
C LEU A 67 -6.68 -11.54 -9.31
N GLY A 68 -6.72 -10.38 -9.96
CA GLY A 68 -5.53 -9.70 -10.46
C GLY A 68 -4.52 -9.40 -9.35
N HIS A 69 -5.01 -8.98 -8.17
CA HIS A 69 -4.15 -8.76 -7.00
C HIS A 69 -3.75 -10.07 -6.29
N LEU A 70 -4.61 -11.09 -6.29
CA LEU A 70 -4.32 -12.38 -5.65
C LEU A 70 -3.18 -13.13 -6.35
N TYR A 71 -3.15 -13.05 -7.68
CA TYR A 71 -2.19 -13.79 -8.53
C TYR A 71 -1.09 -12.92 -9.14
N ASP A 72 -1.05 -11.63 -8.84
CA ASP A 72 -0.08 -10.68 -9.40
C ASP A 72 -0.16 -10.59 -10.92
N ILE A 73 -1.38 -10.50 -11.45
CA ILE A 73 -1.67 -10.47 -12.89
C ILE A 73 -2.19 -9.08 -13.28
N GLY A 74 -1.68 -8.50 -14.36
CA GLY A 74 -2.16 -7.23 -14.92
C GLY A 74 -3.54 -7.36 -15.57
N ASP A 75 -4.32 -6.26 -15.64
CA ASP A 75 -5.73 -6.31 -16.08
C ASP A 75 -5.90 -6.96 -17.47
N ARG A 76 -4.98 -6.74 -18.43
CA ARG A 76 -5.03 -7.36 -19.76
C ARG A 76 -4.77 -8.86 -19.72
N GLU A 77 -3.66 -9.26 -19.11
CA GLU A 77 -3.27 -10.66 -18.96
C GLU A 77 -4.31 -11.44 -18.12
N LEU A 78 -4.94 -10.76 -17.14
CA LEU A 78 -6.01 -11.35 -16.34
C LEU A 78 -7.21 -11.78 -17.18
N CYS A 79 -7.64 -10.95 -18.15
CA CYS A 79 -8.76 -11.30 -19.03
C CYS A 79 -8.43 -12.51 -19.90
N ASP A 80 -7.20 -12.60 -20.40
CA ASP A 80 -6.73 -13.74 -21.19
C ASP A 80 -6.67 -15.02 -20.32
N GLU A 81 -6.11 -14.92 -19.11
CA GLU A 81 -6.04 -16.03 -18.16
C GLU A 81 -7.43 -16.53 -17.73
N ILE A 82 -8.39 -15.64 -17.44
CA ILE A 82 -9.78 -16.02 -17.14
C ILE A 82 -10.40 -16.77 -18.32
N GLY A 83 -10.05 -16.39 -19.56
CA GLY A 83 -10.50 -17.09 -20.76
C GLY A 83 -10.18 -18.57 -20.73
N MET A 84 -9.05 -18.96 -20.18
CA MET A 84 -8.49 -20.31 -20.21
C MET A 84 -8.53 -21.06 -18.88
N HIS A 85 -8.64 -20.35 -17.74
CA HIS A 85 -8.50 -20.94 -16.41
C HIS A 85 -9.84 -21.26 -15.74
N VAL A 86 -10.22 -22.54 -15.71
CA VAL A 86 -11.50 -23.01 -15.15
C VAL A 86 -11.73 -22.55 -13.69
N GLY A 87 -10.72 -22.58 -12.85
CA GLY A 87 -10.85 -22.13 -11.44
C GLY A 87 -11.12 -20.64 -11.29
N MET A 88 -10.61 -19.79 -12.20
CA MET A 88 -10.93 -18.36 -12.21
C MET A 88 -12.36 -18.14 -12.70
N ARG A 89 -12.79 -18.82 -13.78
CA ARG A 89 -14.19 -18.80 -14.24
C ARG A 89 -15.15 -19.21 -13.14
N TRP A 90 -14.85 -20.31 -12.47
CA TRP A 90 -15.63 -20.77 -11.31
C TRP A 90 -15.77 -19.70 -10.23
N PHE A 91 -14.67 -19.07 -9.84
CA PHE A 91 -14.67 -18.02 -8.80
C PHE A 91 -15.49 -16.78 -9.22
N LEU A 92 -15.58 -16.52 -10.52
CA LEU A 92 -16.35 -15.43 -11.11
C LEU A 92 -17.81 -15.80 -11.37
N GLY A 93 -18.20 -17.07 -11.20
CA GLY A 93 -19.53 -17.56 -11.55
C GLY A 93 -19.77 -17.62 -13.06
N LEU A 94 -18.70 -17.67 -13.90
CA LEU A 94 -18.78 -17.74 -15.35
C LEU A 94 -18.76 -19.20 -15.82
N ASN A 95 -19.64 -19.52 -16.78
CA ASN A 95 -19.59 -20.78 -17.52
C ASN A 95 -18.45 -20.75 -18.56
N LEU A 96 -18.15 -21.90 -19.19
CA LEU A 96 -17.06 -22.01 -20.16
C LEU A 96 -17.26 -21.13 -21.41
N HIS A 97 -18.50 -20.85 -21.77
CA HIS A 97 -18.85 -20.05 -22.95
C HIS A 97 -19.19 -18.59 -22.66
N ASP A 98 -19.29 -18.23 -21.37
CA ASP A 98 -19.62 -16.85 -21.01
C ASP A 98 -18.48 -15.90 -21.41
N PRO A 99 -18.80 -14.72 -21.97
CA PRO A 99 -17.79 -13.75 -22.33
C PRO A 99 -17.10 -13.18 -21.10
N VAL A 100 -15.79 -13.00 -21.19
CA VAL A 100 -14.99 -12.33 -20.17
C VAL A 100 -15.06 -10.82 -20.40
N PRO A 101 -15.34 -9.99 -19.39
CA PRO A 101 -15.29 -8.54 -19.54
C PRO A 101 -13.90 -8.05 -19.96
N ASP A 102 -13.88 -7.02 -20.81
CA ASP A 102 -12.64 -6.46 -21.35
C ASP A 102 -11.82 -5.71 -20.30
N HIS A 103 -10.49 -5.78 -20.39
CA HIS A 103 -9.55 -5.14 -19.50
C HIS A 103 -9.70 -3.62 -19.40
N SER A 104 -10.08 -2.95 -20.51
CA SER A 104 -10.30 -1.51 -20.52
C SER A 104 -11.50 -1.11 -19.66
N THR A 105 -12.52 -1.97 -19.58
CA THR A 105 -13.66 -1.80 -18.69
C THR A 105 -13.22 -1.86 -17.22
N LEU A 106 -12.39 -2.85 -16.85
CA LEU A 106 -11.86 -2.95 -15.48
C LEU A 106 -11.03 -1.73 -15.13
N SER A 107 -10.15 -1.29 -16.02
CA SER A 107 -9.32 -0.12 -15.81
C SER A 107 -10.14 1.15 -15.59
N LYS A 108 -11.17 1.39 -16.43
CA LYS A 108 -12.08 2.54 -16.27
C LYS A 108 -12.89 2.48 -14.98
N LEU A 109 -13.40 1.29 -14.61
CA LEU A 109 -14.10 1.13 -13.35
C LEU A 109 -13.22 1.45 -12.16
N LYS A 110 -12.02 0.90 -12.12
CA LYS A 110 -11.07 1.04 -11.01
C LYS A 110 -10.51 2.45 -10.87
N ASN A 111 -10.09 3.07 -11.99
CA ASN A 111 -9.30 4.30 -11.97
C ASN A 111 -10.14 5.57 -12.17
N GLU A 112 -11.38 5.45 -12.58
CA GLU A 112 -12.27 6.56 -12.91
C GLU A 112 -13.60 6.45 -12.14
N ARG A 113 -14.46 5.51 -12.53
CA ARG A 113 -15.86 5.48 -12.06
C ARG A 113 -16.01 5.18 -10.58
N TRP A 114 -15.22 4.25 -10.04
CA TRP A 114 -15.28 3.84 -8.64
C TRP A 114 -14.18 4.46 -7.76
N ALA A 115 -13.26 5.20 -8.34
CA ALA A 115 -12.12 5.75 -7.64
C ALA A 115 -12.53 6.56 -6.38
N GLU A 116 -13.56 7.38 -6.49
CA GLU A 116 -14.06 8.26 -5.43
C GLU A 116 -15.28 7.69 -4.67
N SER A 117 -15.76 6.49 -5.05
CA SER A 117 -16.96 5.89 -4.44
C SER A 117 -16.77 5.40 -3.01
N GLY A 118 -15.53 5.32 -2.51
CA GLY A 118 -15.20 4.69 -1.24
C GLY A 118 -15.30 3.17 -1.21
N LEU A 119 -15.67 2.52 -2.34
CA LEU A 119 -15.86 1.07 -2.46
C LEU A 119 -14.66 0.27 -1.95
N PHE A 120 -13.45 0.65 -2.38
CA PHE A 120 -12.24 -0.11 -2.07
C PHE A 120 -11.88 -0.05 -0.59
N GLN A 121 -12.09 1.10 0.04
CA GLN A 121 -11.91 1.23 1.49
C GLN A 121 -12.99 0.46 2.25
N ARG A 122 -14.26 0.54 1.81
CA ARG A 122 -15.36 -0.25 2.40
C ARG A 122 -15.11 -1.75 2.31
N LEU A 123 -14.59 -2.24 1.18
CA LEU A 123 -14.16 -3.63 1.04
C LEU A 123 -13.06 -4.00 2.05
N PHE A 124 -12.06 -3.14 2.19
CA PHE A 124 -10.96 -3.38 3.11
C PHE A 124 -11.44 -3.43 4.57
N ASP A 125 -12.27 -2.47 4.99
CA ASP A 125 -12.85 -2.40 6.33
C ASP A 125 -13.76 -3.62 6.60
N GLN A 126 -14.57 -4.06 5.62
CA GLN A 126 -15.43 -5.25 5.73
C GLN A 126 -14.60 -6.53 5.94
N VAL A 127 -13.49 -6.67 5.23
CA VAL A 127 -12.59 -7.83 5.42
C VAL A 127 -11.94 -7.81 6.80
N ILE A 128 -11.60 -6.64 7.35
CA ILE A 128 -11.09 -6.51 8.72
C ILE A 128 -12.16 -6.91 9.73
N LEU A 129 -13.39 -6.42 9.56
CA LEU A 129 -14.53 -6.79 10.39
C LEU A 129 -14.71 -8.31 10.44
N GLN A 130 -14.71 -8.98 9.28
CA GLN A 130 -14.79 -10.43 9.20
C GLN A 130 -13.62 -11.16 9.88
N CYS A 131 -12.41 -10.60 9.82
CA CYS A 131 -11.26 -11.12 10.56
C CYS A 131 -11.45 -10.99 12.08
N SER A 132 -12.02 -9.88 12.52
CA SER A 132 -12.31 -9.60 13.93
C SER A 132 -13.39 -10.52 14.46
N GLU A 133 -14.52 -10.64 13.77
CA GLU A 133 -15.63 -11.55 14.11
C GLU A 133 -15.21 -13.02 14.17
N ALA A 134 -14.30 -13.43 13.28
CA ALA A 134 -13.73 -14.76 13.32
C ALA A 134 -12.80 -15.00 14.54
N GLY A 135 -12.46 -13.94 15.30
CA GLY A 135 -11.53 -13.97 16.44
C GLY A 135 -10.07 -14.08 16.01
N LEU A 136 -9.74 -13.67 14.79
CA LEU A 136 -8.38 -13.66 14.27
C LEU A 136 -7.60 -12.44 14.79
N VAL A 137 -8.24 -11.28 14.92
CA VAL A 137 -7.65 -10.02 15.36
C VAL A 137 -7.70 -9.89 16.89
N SER A 138 -6.61 -9.45 17.48
CA SER A 138 -6.54 -9.10 18.91
C SER A 138 -6.83 -7.62 19.17
N GLY A 139 -6.32 -6.73 18.32
CA GLY A 139 -6.44 -5.29 18.43
C GLY A 139 -5.53 -4.62 19.48
N ARG A 140 -5.00 -5.35 20.48
CA ARG A 140 -4.23 -4.75 21.59
C ARG A 140 -2.83 -4.31 21.20
N HIS A 141 -2.14 -5.11 20.41
CA HIS A 141 -0.74 -4.88 20.05
C HIS A 141 -0.59 -4.70 18.55
N LEU A 142 -0.23 -3.49 18.15
CA LEU A 142 -0.04 -3.11 16.77
C LEU A 142 1.45 -3.07 16.40
N SER A 143 1.75 -3.19 15.12
CA SER A 143 3.05 -2.88 14.53
C SER A 143 2.86 -1.96 13.35
N GLY A 144 3.61 -0.85 13.35
CA GLY A 144 3.65 0.10 12.24
C GLY A 144 4.99 0.01 11.51
N ASP A 145 4.95 0.09 10.18
CA ASP A 145 6.15 0.07 9.34
C ASP A 145 5.84 0.67 7.96
N GLY A 146 6.88 1.07 7.22
CA GLY A 146 6.77 1.62 5.88
C GLY A 146 7.65 0.90 4.87
N THR A 147 7.24 0.87 3.62
CA THR A 147 8.03 0.32 2.53
C THR A 147 8.00 1.18 1.29
N GLN A 148 9.13 1.26 0.60
CA GLN A 148 9.25 1.90 -0.69
C GLN A 148 8.61 1.04 -1.79
N VAL A 149 7.80 1.66 -2.65
CA VAL A 149 7.22 1.11 -3.87
C VAL A 149 7.68 1.98 -5.05
N ARG A 150 8.24 1.38 -6.08
CA ARG A 150 8.69 2.12 -7.27
C ARG A 150 7.49 2.71 -8.01
N ALA A 151 7.59 3.97 -8.42
CA ALA A 151 6.59 4.57 -9.29
C ALA A 151 6.70 4.02 -10.73
N ASP A 152 5.61 4.10 -11.48
CA ASP A 152 5.58 3.84 -12.93
C ASP A 152 6.03 5.09 -13.69
N ALA A 153 7.24 5.54 -13.39
CA ALA A 153 7.85 6.72 -14.00
C ALA A 153 9.36 6.53 -14.21
N SER A 154 9.87 7.04 -15.32
CA SER A 154 11.30 7.02 -15.65
C SER A 154 12.00 8.21 -15.00
N MET A 155 13.28 8.04 -14.64
CA MET A 155 14.16 9.15 -14.25
C MET A 155 14.34 10.18 -15.36
N GLN A 156 14.12 9.80 -16.62
CA GLN A 156 14.18 10.71 -17.77
C GLN A 156 12.96 11.64 -17.85
N SER A 157 11.89 11.37 -17.12
CA SER A 157 10.72 12.24 -17.05
C SER A 157 10.86 13.38 -16.02
N LEU A 158 12.03 13.51 -15.39
CA LEU A 158 12.29 14.57 -14.43
C LEU A 158 12.58 15.89 -15.15
N GLU A 159 11.73 16.87 -14.90
CA GLU A 159 11.88 18.24 -15.40
C GLU A 159 12.02 19.23 -14.23
N PRO A 160 12.75 20.36 -14.44
CA PRO A 160 12.81 21.41 -13.44
C PRO A 160 11.42 21.99 -13.12
N VAL A 161 11.12 22.17 -11.85
CA VAL A 161 9.93 22.90 -11.42
C VAL A 161 10.21 24.39 -11.60
N ILE A 162 9.61 25.01 -12.61
CA ILE A 162 9.58 26.46 -12.76
C ILE A 162 8.44 26.95 -11.89
N GLU A 163 8.74 27.42 -10.67
CA GLU A 163 7.76 28.19 -9.91
C GLU A 163 7.46 29.45 -10.72
N ALA A 164 6.23 29.57 -11.19
CA ALA A 164 5.74 30.86 -11.69
C ALA A 164 5.83 31.83 -10.50
N VAL A 165 6.79 32.73 -10.54
CA VAL A 165 6.81 33.89 -9.64
C VAL A 165 5.56 34.71 -10.02
N GLU A 166 4.49 34.55 -9.23
CA GLU A 166 3.39 35.49 -9.27
C GLU A 166 4.01 36.86 -9.02
N ALA A 167 4.01 37.69 -10.04
CA ALA A 167 4.37 39.08 -9.89
C ALA A 167 3.44 39.67 -8.81
N PRO A 168 3.94 40.43 -7.83
CA PRO A 168 3.07 41.04 -6.85
C PRO A 168 2.12 41.98 -7.62
N ASP A 169 0.81 41.73 -7.48
CA ASP A 169 -0.23 42.56 -7.96
C ASP A 169 0.05 43.98 -7.45
N GLY A 170 0.51 44.84 -8.39
CA GLY A 170 0.84 46.20 -8.11
C GLY A 170 -0.40 47.06 -8.14
N ASN A 171 -0.60 47.76 -7.06
CA ASN A 171 -1.20 49.06 -6.95
C ASN A 171 -2.66 49.30 -7.35
N GLU A 172 -3.45 49.41 -6.33
CA GLU A 172 -4.57 50.36 -6.36
C GLU A 172 -4.03 51.81 -6.43
N PRO A 173 -4.70 52.71 -7.16
CA PRO A 173 -4.26 54.12 -7.26
C PRO A 173 -4.70 54.92 -6.03
N SER A 174 -3.75 55.49 -5.28
CA SER A 174 -4.05 56.55 -4.32
C SER A 174 -3.95 57.90 -4.99
N ASP A 175 -5.08 58.62 -5.04
CA ASP A 175 -5.17 60.02 -5.38
C ASP A 175 -4.42 60.92 -4.37
N ALA A 176 -3.47 61.73 -4.84
CA ALA A 176 -3.15 63.05 -4.30
C ALA A 176 -2.21 63.82 -5.24
N PRO A 177 -2.32 65.15 -5.31
CA PRO A 177 -1.89 65.90 -6.46
C PRO A 177 -0.55 66.70 -6.29
N GLY A 178 0.13 66.81 -7.42
CA GLY A 178 0.95 68.04 -7.71
C GLY A 178 2.43 67.91 -7.35
N GLU A 179 3.29 67.97 -8.40
CA GLU A 179 4.25 69.00 -8.67
C GLU A 179 5.14 68.69 -9.90
N SER A 180 5.56 69.66 -10.57
CA SER A 180 6.03 69.79 -11.94
C SER A 180 7.43 69.26 -12.28
N PRO A 181 7.90 69.34 -13.53
CA PRO A 181 8.71 68.38 -14.22
C PRO A 181 10.23 68.64 -14.11
N MET A 182 11.01 67.53 -14.05
CA MET A 182 12.45 67.65 -14.34
C MET A 182 12.85 66.62 -15.42
N GLU A 183 13.48 67.14 -16.38
CA GLU A 183 14.24 66.66 -17.53
C GLU A 183 14.52 65.14 -17.69
N GLU A 184 14.05 64.66 -18.81
CA GLU A 184 14.43 63.41 -19.45
C GLU A 184 15.91 63.37 -19.83
N LYS A 185 16.65 62.36 -19.33
CA LYS A 185 17.88 61.90 -19.97
C LYS A 185 17.56 60.64 -20.78
N PRO A 186 18.04 60.53 -22.03
CA PRO A 186 17.73 59.40 -22.88
C PRO A 186 18.41 58.13 -22.38
N ALA A 187 17.63 57.03 -22.32
CA ALA A 187 18.10 55.69 -22.02
C ALA A 187 18.98 55.14 -23.16
N PRO A 188 20.05 54.38 -22.86
CA PRO A 188 20.85 53.73 -23.88
C PRO A 188 20.08 52.62 -24.59
N PRO A 189 20.40 52.32 -25.87
CA PRO A 189 19.68 51.35 -26.67
C PRO A 189 19.83 49.93 -26.10
N LEU A 190 18.72 49.21 -26.01
CA LEU A 190 18.66 47.77 -25.70
C LEU A 190 19.33 47.01 -26.81
N GLU A 191 20.55 46.52 -26.56
CA GLU A 191 21.16 45.48 -27.39
C GLU A 191 20.41 44.15 -27.15
N LEU A 192 19.79 43.66 -28.20
CA LEU A 192 19.25 42.30 -28.28
C LEU A 192 20.40 41.30 -28.17
N VAL A 193 20.68 40.81 -26.98
CA VAL A 193 21.51 39.62 -26.80
C VAL A 193 20.68 38.43 -27.19
N SER A 194 20.87 37.98 -28.43
CA SER A 194 20.41 36.65 -28.87
C SER A 194 21.15 35.58 -28.08
N SER A 195 20.51 35.04 -27.06
CA SER A 195 21.00 33.85 -26.40
C SER A 195 20.71 32.67 -27.30
N GLU A 196 21.66 32.32 -28.19
CA GLU A 196 21.72 31.00 -28.81
C GLU A 196 21.84 29.96 -27.71
N ALA A 197 20.81 29.14 -27.54
CA ALA A 197 20.83 27.99 -26.70
C ALA A 197 21.88 27.01 -27.24
N LYS A 198 23.05 26.96 -26.61
CA LYS A 198 24.05 25.96 -26.87
C LYS A 198 23.52 24.61 -26.42
N GLU A 199 23.24 23.73 -27.38
CA GLU A 199 23.04 22.30 -27.12
C GLU A 199 24.20 21.75 -26.28
N PRO A 200 23.92 20.98 -25.22
CA PRO A 200 24.98 20.36 -24.42
C PRO A 200 25.66 19.24 -25.23
N GLN A 201 26.87 19.49 -25.67
CA GLN A 201 27.70 18.45 -26.26
C GLN A 201 28.10 17.38 -25.22
N PRO A 202 28.11 16.10 -25.58
CA PRO A 202 28.53 15.03 -24.67
C PRO A 202 30.04 15.11 -24.47
N ARG A 203 30.47 15.63 -23.32
CA ARG A 203 31.88 15.53 -22.92
C ARG A 203 32.15 14.19 -22.27
N GLY A 204 32.83 13.33 -22.97
CA GLY A 204 33.47 12.15 -22.40
C GLY A 204 34.49 12.55 -21.33
N GLY A 205 34.48 11.84 -20.19
CA GLY A 205 35.44 12.03 -19.11
C GLY A 205 34.76 11.97 -17.74
N TRP A 206 34.83 10.83 -17.09
CA TRP A 206 34.42 10.57 -15.73
C TRP A 206 35.09 11.54 -14.72
N LYS A 207 34.48 12.68 -14.43
CA LYS A 207 34.66 13.41 -13.15
C LYS A 207 33.29 14.00 -12.79
N GLY A 208 32.62 13.32 -11.83
CA GLY A 208 31.23 13.51 -11.49
C GLY A 208 30.89 14.87 -10.87
N HIS A 209 30.28 15.71 -11.64
CA HIS A 209 29.31 16.68 -11.18
C HIS A 209 28.04 16.49 -12.01
N GLY A 210 27.42 15.31 -11.85
CA GLY A 210 26.10 15.04 -12.41
C GLY A 210 25.09 16.02 -11.81
N VAL A 211 24.12 16.45 -12.60
CA VAL A 211 22.98 17.25 -12.17
C VAL A 211 22.36 16.59 -10.93
N LYS A 212 22.38 17.30 -9.80
CA LYS A 212 21.77 16.80 -8.57
C LYS A 212 20.28 17.00 -8.66
N TYR A 213 19.55 15.96 -9.00
CA TYR A 213 18.11 15.96 -8.92
C TYR A 213 17.65 16.03 -7.45
N SER A 214 16.70 16.89 -7.16
CA SER A 214 16.09 17.09 -5.85
C SER A 214 14.57 17.20 -6.01
N ASN A 215 13.81 16.70 -5.03
CA ASN A 215 12.35 16.87 -5.00
C ASN A 215 11.88 18.33 -4.91
N GLN A 216 12.77 19.25 -4.55
CA GLN A 216 12.50 20.69 -4.54
C GLN A 216 12.65 21.32 -5.93
N THR A 217 13.54 20.79 -6.75
CA THR A 217 13.93 21.39 -8.03
C THR A 217 13.40 20.63 -9.24
N HIS A 218 13.00 19.36 -9.09
CA HIS A 218 12.56 18.53 -10.20
C HIS A 218 11.33 17.72 -9.83
N ARG A 219 10.41 17.57 -10.79
CA ARG A 219 9.25 16.68 -10.73
C ARG A 219 9.17 15.81 -11.98
N SER A 220 8.58 14.64 -11.85
CA SER A 220 8.29 13.78 -13.00
C SER A 220 7.07 14.33 -13.75
N THR A 221 7.18 14.48 -15.06
CA THR A 221 6.07 14.86 -15.93
C THR A 221 5.08 13.72 -16.15
N SER A 222 5.56 12.49 -16.08
CA SER A 222 4.70 11.30 -16.26
C SER A 222 3.96 10.89 -14.99
N ASP A 223 4.51 11.18 -13.80
CA ASP A 223 3.89 10.91 -12.49
C ASP A 223 4.28 12.01 -11.49
N PRO A 224 3.53 13.13 -11.46
CA PRO A 224 3.88 14.32 -10.65
C PRO A 224 3.86 14.09 -9.14
N ASP A 225 3.18 13.05 -8.65
CA ASP A 225 3.10 12.70 -7.23
C ASP A 225 4.28 11.84 -6.77
N ALA A 226 4.98 11.19 -7.71
CA ALA A 226 6.15 10.38 -7.39
C ALA A 226 7.33 11.27 -6.95
N ARG A 227 8.06 10.82 -5.93
CA ARG A 227 9.21 11.54 -5.39
C ARG A 227 10.49 10.71 -5.48
N LEU A 228 11.61 11.40 -5.66
CA LEU A 228 12.94 10.82 -5.55
C LEU A 228 13.16 10.35 -4.11
N TYR A 229 13.32 9.05 -3.93
CA TYR A 229 13.55 8.45 -2.63
C TYR A 229 14.70 7.44 -2.68
N ARG A 230 15.51 7.45 -1.61
CA ARG A 230 16.65 6.54 -1.43
C ARG A 230 16.59 5.88 -0.07
N LYS A 231 16.47 4.56 -0.04
CA LYS A 231 16.31 3.77 1.19
C LYS A 231 17.55 3.76 2.12
N GLY A 232 18.65 4.44 1.76
CA GLY A 232 19.85 4.53 2.60
C GLY A 232 21.07 5.04 1.84
N LYS A 233 22.15 5.33 2.57
CA LYS A 233 23.42 5.76 1.96
C LYS A 233 23.92 4.67 1.00
N GLY A 234 24.39 5.07 -0.19
CA GLY A 234 24.90 4.14 -1.22
C GLY A 234 23.85 3.39 -2.03
N LYS A 235 22.54 3.53 -1.75
CA LYS A 235 21.47 3.01 -2.58
C LYS A 235 21.11 3.99 -3.70
N GLU A 236 20.67 3.47 -4.83
CA GLU A 236 20.16 4.27 -5.94
C GLU A 236 18.88 5.02 -5.54
N SER A 237 18.76 6.28 -5.99
CA SER A 237 17.54 7.07 -5.85
C SER A 237 16.56 6.70 -6.96
N LYS A 238 15.30 6.46 -6.62
CA LYS A 238 14.24 6.08 -7.57
C LYS A 238 12.99 6.90 -7.32
N LEU A 239 12.25 7.21 -8.37
CA LEU A 239 10.90 7.74 -8.25
C LEU A 239 10.02 6.70 -7.57
N SER A 240 9.38 7.07 -6.48
CA SER A 240 8.75 6.12 -5.58
C SER A 240 7.63 6.76 -4.77
N TYR A 241 6.80 5.89 -4.22
CA TYR A 241 5.85 6.15 -3.14
C TYR A 241 6.29 5.40 -1.88
N LEU A 242 5.79 5.81 -0.72
CA LEU A 242 5.87 5.03 0.51
C LEU A 242 4.49 4.41 0.79
N VAL A 243 4.50 3.12 1.10
CA VAL A 243 3.32 2.40 1.57
C VAL A 243 3.52 2.05 3.03
N HIS A 244 2.57 2.48 3.86
CA HIS A 244 2.59 2.31 5.30
C HIS A 244 1.54 1.30 5.71
N ASP A 245 1.90 0.38 6.59
CA ASP A 245 1.00 -0.60 7.19
C ASP A 245 0.93 -0.43 8.70
N LEU A 246 -0.29 -0.49 9.23
CA LEU A 246 -0.56 -0.72 10.64
C LEU A 246 -1.24 -2.08 10.78
N ILE A 247 -0.55 -3.03 11.40
CA ILE A 247 -0.99 -4.41 11.50
C ILE A 247 -1.29 -4.83 12.94
N ASP A 248 -2.25 -5.73 13.14
CA ASP A 248 -2.34 -6.51 14.37
C ASP A 248 -1.15 -7.46 14.46
N THR A 249 -0.29 -7.27 15.44
CA THR A 249 0.99 -7.98 15.53
C THR A 249 0.82 -9.50 15.68
N LYS A 250 -0.27 -9.96 16.30
CA LYS A 250 -0.52 -11.37 16.54
C LYS A 250 -0.93 -12.10 15.24
N SER A 251 -1.89 -11.55 14.52
CA SER A 251 -2.48 -12.17 13.33
C SER A 251 -1.83 -11.75 12.02
N ARG A 252 -1.13 -10.62 12.00
CA ARG A 252 -0.64 -9.93 10.80
C ARG A 252 -1.77 -9.39 9.91
N VAL A 253 -2.99 -9.29 10.43
CA VAL A 253 -4.07 -8.60 9.73
C VAL A 253 -3.71 -7.12 9.62
N ILE A 254 -3.79 -6.58 8.42
CA ILE A 254 -3.53 -5.17 8.14
C ILE A 254 -4.80 -4.41 8.54
N LEU A 255 -4.69 -3.51 9.52
CA LEU A 255 -5.80 -2.71 10.03
C LEU A 255 -5.94 -1.36 9.33
N SER A 256 -4.82 -0.80 8.84
CA SER A 256 -4.81 0.37 7.98
C SER A 256 -3.63 0.27 7.03
N ARG A 257 -3.81 0.74 5.79
CA ARG A 257 -2.76 0.85 4.76
C ARG A 257 -2.91 2.16 4.03
N LYS A 258 -1.86 2.98 4.09
CA LYS A 258 -1.82 4.29 3.40
C LYS A 258 -0.62 4.40 2.49
N VAL A 259 -0.84 5.09 1.39
CA VAL A 259 0.22 5.53 0.47
C VAL A 259 0.52 6.99 0.78
N SER A 260 1.75 7.39 0.62
CA SER A 260 2.16 8.79 0.67
C SER A 260 3.29 9.08 -0.30
N GLU A 261 3.50 10.35 -0.58
CA GLU A 261 4.70 10.80 -1.23
C GLU A 261 5.95 10.33 -0.47
N ALA A 262 6.99 9.96 -1.21
CA ALA A 262 8.18 9.39 -0.60
C ALA A 262 9.11 10.47 -0.03
N HIS A 263 8.89 10.82 1.26
CA HIS A 263 9.81 11.65 2.03
C HIS A 263 10.00 11.24 3.49
N SER A 264 11.18 11.53 4.06
CA SER A 264 11.61 10.99 5.35
C SER A 264 10.73 11.37 6.55
N SER A 265 9.98 12.48 6.47
CA SER A 265 9.06 12.90 7.54
C SER A 265 7.66 12.29 7.41
N ALA A 266 7.29 11.76 6.22
CA ALA A 266 5.97 11.23 5.95
C ALA A 266 5.64 10.02 6.85
N GLU A 267 6.62 9.12 7.06
CA GLU A 267 6.40 7.89 7.83
C GLU A 267 5.82 8.15 9.23
N ARG A 268 6.37 9.13 9.96
CA ARG A 268 5.91 9.43 11.33
C ARG A 268 4.51 10.05 11.35
N ARG A 269 4.26 11.01 10.46
CA ARG A 269 2.96 11.67 10.34
C ARG A 269 1.87 10.67 9.95
N VAL A 270 2.11 9.88 8.89
CA VAL A 270 1.15 8.90 8.39
C VAL A 270 0.88 7.81 9.43
N CYS A 271 1.89 7.37 10.20
CA CYS A 271 1.69 6.40 11.25
C CYS A 271 0.69 6.88 12.33
N ILE A 272 0.77 8.16 12.73
CA ILE A 272 -0.18 8.75 13.68
C ILE A 272 -1.57 8.88 13.06
N GLU A 273 -1.68 9.35 11.81
CA GLU A 273 -2.95 9.43 11.09
C GLU A 273 -3.64 8.06 10.97
N MET A 274 -2.88 7.00 10.66
CA MET A 274 -3.39 5.63 10.60
C MET A 274 -3.86 5.12 11.96
N LEU A 275 -3.13 5.44 13.02
CA LEU A 275 -3.52 5.08 14.39
C LEU A 275 -4.82 5.80 14.77
N ASP A 276 -4.93 7.11 14.51
CA ASP A 276 -6.14 7.88 14.77
C ASP A 276 -7.35 7.33 14.00
N GLU A 277 -7.14 6.94 12.74
CA GLU A 277 -8.18 6.30 11.93
C GLU A 277 -8.64 4.96 12.52
N VAL A 278 -7.71 4.11 12.95
CA VAL A 278 -8.04 2.82 13.58
C VAL A 278 -8.76 3.02 14.91
N LEU A 279 -8.34 4.01 15.71
CA LEU A 279 -9.01 4.35 16.97
C LEU A 279 -10.43 4.89 16.73
N ALA A 280 -10.63 5.74 15.72
CA ALA A 280 -11.93 6.30 15.37
C ALA A 280 -12.89 5.25 14.77
N LYS A 281 -12.35 4.26 14.05
CA LYS A 281 -13.13 3.19 13.40
C LYS A 281 -13.19 1.90 14.21
N GLN A 282 -12.82 1.89 15.49
CA GLN A 282 -12.71 0.67 16.28
C GLN A 282 -13.99 -0.19 16.23
N ASP A 283 -15.15 0.43 16.37
CA ASP A 283 -16.44 -0.26 16.33
C ASP A 283 -16.77 -0.78 14.93
N VAL A 284 -16.52 0.02 13.89
CA VAL A 284 -16.74 -0.35 12.49
C VAL A 284 -15.87 -1.55 12.08
N LEU A 285 -14.62 -1.59 12.55
CA LEU A 285 -13.69 -2.68 12.32
C LEU A 285 -13.92 -3.89 13.24
N GLY A 286 -14.87 -3.77 14.19
CA GLY A 286 -15.19 -4.83 15.15
C GLY A 286 -14.00 -5.23 16.02
N LEU A 287 -13.09 -4.30 16.35
CA LEU A 287 -11.90 -4.62 17.14
C LEU A 287 -12.30 -4.99 18.57
N PRO A 288 -11.90 -6.17 19.05
CA PRO A 288 -12.31 -6.66 20.38
C PRO A 288 -11.65 -5.87 21.52
N ASN A 289 -10.56 -5.17 21.25
CA ASN A 289 -9.86 -4.36 22.23
C ASN A 289 -9.29 -3.10 21.57
N ARG A 290 -9.21 -2.03 22.37
CA ARG A 290 -8.49 -0.83 21.99
C ARG A 290 -6.98 -1.12 21.88
N PRO A 291 -6.25 -0.52 20.92
CA PRO A 291 -4.80 -0.57 20.87
C PRO A 291 -4.14 -0.05 22.15
N GLU A 292 -3.34 -0.89 22.80
CA GLU A 292 -2.62 -0.58 24.04
C GLU A 292 -1.13 -0.32 23.77
N VAL A 293 -0.57 -1.00 22.77
CA VAL A 293 0.86 -0.98 22.45
C VAL A 293 1.07 -0.89 20.95
N ILE A 294 2.00 -0.06 20.52
CA ILE A 294 2.47 -0.02 19.14
C ILE A 294 3.98 -0.28 19.08
N SER A 295 4.39 -1.21 18.22
CA SER A 295 5.78 -1.55 17.95
C SER A 295 6.26 -0.89 16.65
N LEU A 296 7.32 -0.07 16.74
CA LEU A 296 7.87 0.70 15.64
C LEU A 296 9.38 0.50 15.52
N ASP A 297 9.97 0.86 14.39
CA ASP A 297 11.41 0.83 14.19
C ASP A 297 12.13 2.08 14.74
N GLY A 298 13.47 2.12 14.61
CA GLY A 298 14.29 3.25 15.09
C GLY A 298 14.07 4.55 14.31
N GLY A 299 13.54 4.49 13.10
CA GLY A 299 13.18 5.66 12.29
C GLY A 299 12.08 6.51 12.92
N TYR A 300 11.20 5.88 13.69
CA TYR A 300 10.13 6.53 14.45
C TYR A 300 10.57 7.05 15.83
N GLY A 301 11.78 6.72 16.30
CA GLY A 301 12.28 6.92 17.67
C GLY A 301 12.54 8.36 18.07
N THR A 302 11.62 9.29 17.84
CA THR A 302 11.71 10.71 18.25
C THR A 302 10.88 11.01 19.49
N GLY A 303 11.22 12.09 20.18
CA GLY A 303 10.44 12.54 21.35
C GLY A 303 9.04 13.00 20.99
N GLU A 304 8.87 13.58 19.81
CA GLU A 304 7.57 13.99 19.28
C GLU A 304 6.65 12.80 19.05
N MET A 305 7.16 11.76 18.35
CA MET A 305 6.41 10.52 18.10
C MET A 305 6.04 9.82 19.42
N ALA A 306 7.00 9.73 20.36
CA ALA A 306 6.74 9.15 21.67
C ALA A 306 5.62 9.89 22.42
N ALA A 307 5.66 11.23 22.41
CA ALA A 307 4.64 12.04 23.06
C ALA A 307 3.28 11.90 22.39
N ALA A 308 3.24 11.93 21.04
CA ALA A 308 2.00 11.78 20.28
C ALA A 308 1.30 10.43 20.54
N LEU A 309 2.07 9.35 20.73
CA LEU A 309 1.52 8.02 21.05
C LEU A 309 1.00 7.96 22.48
N LEU A 310 1.77 8.51 23.45
CA LEU A 310 1.35 8.53 24.86
C LEU A 310 0.10 9.40 25.09
N ASP A 311 -0.07 10.49 24.36
CA ASP A 311 -1.29 11.32 24.41
C ASP A 311 -2.55 10.58 23.95
N ARG A 312 -2.37 9.49 23.23
CA ARG A 312 -3.44 8.58 22.76
C ARG A 312 -3.62 7.35 23.64
N ASP A 313 -2.93 7.32 24.79
CA ASP A 313 -2.87 6.17 25.71
C ASP A 313 -2.33 4.89 25.06
N VAL A 314 -1.46 5.03 24.05
CA VAL A 314 -0.80 3.90 23.37
C VAL A 314 0.69 3.88 23.75
N LEU A 315 1.14 2.76 24.31
CA LEU A 315 2.54 2.60 24.76
C LEU A 315 3.48 2.41 23.56
N PRO A 316 4.47 3.30 23.36
CA PRO A 316 5.43 3.21 22.27
C PRO A 316 6.54 2.21 22.55
N HIS A 317 6.58 1.08 21.87
CA HIS A 317 7.67 0.13 21.88
C HIS A 317 8.59 0.35 20.69
N MET A 318 9.53 1.29 20.81
CA MET A 318 10.47 1.66 19.75
C MET A 318 11.87 1.97 20.30
N PRO A 319 12.95 1.78 19.50
CA PRO A 319 14.27 2.30 19.83
C PRO A 319 14.27 3.82 19.72
N LEU A 320 14.94 4.52 20.63
CA LEU A 320 15.10 5.97 20.56
C LEU A 320 16.37 6.35 19.79
N GLN A 321 16.29 7.43 19.01
CA GLN A 321 17.44 8.02 18.32
C GLN A 321 18.36 8.77 19.31
N ALA A 322 17.82 9.27 20.42
CA ALA A 322 18.53 10.06 21.43
C ALA A 322 19.36 9.25 22.44
N GLY A 323 19.57 7.94 22.19
CA GLY A 323 20.36 7.08 23.06
C GLY A 323 19.61 6.53 24.29
N PRO A 324 20.27 5.63 25.07
CA PRO A 324 19.62 4.88 26.14
C PRO A 324 19.55 5.61 27.48
N GLU A 325 20.33 6.68 27.69
CA GLU A 325 20.43 7.36 28.96
C GLU A 325 19.20 8.22 29.28
N MET A 326 18.79 8.21 30.56
CA MET A 326 17.73 9.11 31.03
C MET A 326 18.18 10.55 30.87
N GLU A 327 17.32 11.38 30.31
CA GLU A 327 17.65 12.79 30.13
C GLU A 327 16.97 13.67 31.17
N PRO A 328 17.64 14.75 31.60
CA PRO A 328 17.03 15.71 32.51
C PRO A 328 15.85 16.39 31.84
N VAL A 329 14.73 16.47 32.54
CA VAL A 329 13.57 17.21 32.06
C VAL A 329 13.87 18.69 32.11
N PRO A 330 13.79 19.45 31.00
CA PRO A 330 14.10 20.86 30.97
C PRO A 330 13.26 21.67 31.96
N THR A 331 13.90 22.55 32.71
CA THR A 331 13.24 23.50 33.60
C THR A 331 13.66 24.93 33.25
N TRP A 332 12.78 25.89 33.50
CA TRP A 332 13.02 27.28 33.15
C TRP A 332 12.92 28.17 34.36
N LYS A 333 14.01 28.88 34.68
CA LYS A 333 14.08 29.74 35.86
C LYS A 333 13.17 30.98 35.79
N ARG A 334 12.80 31.43 34.59
CA ARG A 334 11.96 32.62 34.40
C ARG A 334 10.70 32.25 33.60
N PRO A 335 9.53 32.75 34.03
CA PRO A 335 8.32 32.60 33.23
C PRO A 335 8.46 33.33 31.88
N THR A 336 7.74 32.90 30.86
CA THR A 336 7.65 33.60 29.58
C THR A 336 6.19 33.91 29.27
N TYR A 337 5.94 35.16 28.89
CA TYR A 337 4.62 35.61 28.47
C TYR A 337 4.43 35.46 26.95
N ASN A 338 5.50 35.18 26.21
CA ASN A 338 5.43 34.93 24.78
C ASN A 338 4.85 33.53 24.52
N LEU A 339 3.64 33.44 23.97
CA LEU A 339 2.91 32.19 23.71
C LEU A 339 3.68 31.19 22.83
N PRO A 340 4.30 31.57 21.69
CA PRO A 340 5.10 30.64 20.90
C PRO A 340 6.29 30.06 21.67
N GLN A 341 7.01 30.88 22.41
CA GLN A 341 8.13 30.41 23.25
C GLN A 341 7.67 29.51 24.39
N ARG A 342 6.52 29.79 25.00
CA ARG A 342 5.91 28.95 26.03
C ARG A 342 5.55 27.58 25.46
N ARG A 343 4.85 27.53 24.32
CA ARG A 343 4.51 26.28 23.62
C ARG A 343 5.77 25.47 23.30
N SER A 344 6.81 26.09 22.74
CA SER A 344 8.09 25.42 22.45
C SER A 344 8.77 24.84 23.71
N ARG A 345 8.67 25.52 24.86
CA ARG A 345 9.18 25.02 26.14
C ARG A 345 8.38 23.83 26.64
N ASP A 346 7.05 23.94 26.62
CA ASP A 346 6.14 22.88 27.03
C ASP A 346 6.33 21.62 26.16
N ASP A 347 6.50 21.78 24.84
CA ASP A 347 6.80 20.66 23.94
C ASP A 347 8.15 20.00 24.26
N LYS A 348 9.19 20.75 24.57
CA LYS A 348 10.48 20.18 24.99
C LYS A 348 10.36 19.35 26.26
N VAL A 349 9.62 19.85 27.26
CA VAL A 349 9.34 19.11 28.51
C VAL A 349 8.55 17.84 28.22
N ARG A 350 7.48 17.94 27.42
CA ARG A 350 6.64 16.82 27.02
C ARG A 350 7.44 15.75 26.29
N GLN A 351 8.26 16.12 25.31
CA GLN A 351 9.10 15.21 24.55
C GLN A 351 10.18 14.54 25.43
N ALA A 352 10.82 15.28 26.35
CA ALA A 352 11.80 14.72 27.27
C ALA A 352 11.17 13.67 28.21
N ARG A 353 9.99 13.98 28.78
CA ARG A 353 9.23 13.03 29.59
C ARG A 353 8.84 11.79 28.80
N ALA A 354 8.38 11.98 27.56
CA ALA A 354 8.00 10.88 26.68
C ALA A 354 9.19 9.97 26.33
N ARG A 355 10.36 10.54 25.99
CA ARG A 355 11.59 9.75 25.78
C ARG A 355 11.99 8.97 27.04
N ASN A 356 11.93 9.58 28.20
CA ASN A 356 12.24 8.88 29.45
C ASN A 356 11.25 7.72 29.70
N ARG A 357 9.96 7.92 29.42
CA ARG A 357 8.97 6.85 29.50
C ARG A 357 9.27 5.69 28.55
N VAL A 358 9.68 5.97 27.32
CA VAL A 358 10.12 4.93 26.38
C VAL A 358 11.33 4.16 26.91
N ARG A 359 12.30 4.84 27.52
CA ARG A 359 13.49 4.17 28.13
C ARG A 359 13.12 3.23 29.27
N GLU A 360 12.12 3.60 30.07
CA GLU A 360 11.57 2.70 31.09
C GLU A 360 10.90 1.47 30.45
N LEU A 361 10.09 1.69 29.40
CA LEU A 361 9.43 0.61 28.67
C LEU A 361 10.44 -0.35 28.03
N GLN A 362 11.55 0.15 27.49
CA GLN A 362 12.61 -0.66 26.89
C GLN A 362 13.23 -1.69 27.85
N LYS A 363 13.18 -1.44 29.17
CA LYS A 363 13.65 -2.38 30.21
C LYS A 363 12.67 -3.51 30.48
N THR A 364 11.44 -3.42 30.00
CA THR A 364 10.37 -4.38 30.27
C THR A 364 10.44 -5.63 29.40
N ARG A 365 9.91 -6.75 29.91
CA ARG A 365 9.72 -7.98 29.12
C ARG A 365 8.78 -7.75 27.94
N GLY A 366 7.75 -6.88 28.09
CA GLY A 366 6.81 -6.52 27.04
C GLY A 366 7.50 -5.94 25.82
N TYR A 367 8.43 -5.00 26.04
CA TYR A 367 9.24 -4.43 24.96
C TYR A 367 10.08 -5.49 24.23
N GLN A 368 10.71 -6.42 24.95
CA GLN A 368 11.52 -7.48 24.32
C GLN A 368 10.67 -8.40 23.43
N VAL A 369 9.44 -8.71 23.87
CA VAL A 369 8.48 -9.47 23.05
C VAL A 369 8.07 -8.68 21.81
N SER A 370 7.72 -7.40 21.97
CA SER A 370 7.35 -6.52 20.85
C SER A 370 8.46 -6.43 19.81
N ARG A 371 9.71 -6.27 20.25
CA ARG A 371 10.87 -6.20 19.35
C ARG A 371 11.02 -7.46 18.50
N ARG A 372 10.79 -8.64 19.08
CA ARG A 372 10.82 -9.92 18.33
C ARG A 372 9.67 -10.06 17.35
N LEU A 373 8.49 -9.55 17.74
CA LEU A 373 7.29 -9.67 16.91
C LEU A 373 7.24 -8.65 15.77
N ARG A 374 8.00 -7.57 15.84
CA ARG A 374 8.05 -6.51 14.82
C ARG A 374 8.39 -7.04 13.41
N THR A 375 9.24 -8.07 13.30
CA THR A 375 9.57 -8.70 12.01
C THR A 375 8.35 -9.21 11.24
N ARG A 376 7.19 -9.28 11.89
CA ARG A 376 5.93 -9.68 11.24
C ARG A 376 5.41 -8.63 10.25
N SER A 377 5.71 -7.34 10.46
CA SER A 377 5.40 -6.28 9.48
C SER A 377 6.26 -6.44 8.23
N GLU A 378 7.55 -6.74 8.39
CA GLU A 378 8.46 -7.01 7.29
C GLU A 378 7.97 -8.17 6.41
N HIS A 379 7.47 -9.26 7.04
CA HIS A 379 6.89 -10.39 6.31
C HIS A 379 5.61 -10.01 5.54
N THR A 380 4.82 -9.06 6.05
CA THR A 380 3.61 -8.57 5.36
C THR A 380 3.98 -7.83 4.09
N PHE A 381 4.99 -6.97 4.14
CA PHE A 381 5.51 -6.29 2.94
C PHE A 381 6.23 -7.24 1.98
N ALA A 382 6.99 -8.20 2.49
CA ALA A 382 7.62 -9.20 1.64
C ALA A 382 6.58 -10.00 0.84
N GLU A 383 5.47 -10.41 1.48
CA GLU A 383 4.32 -11.06 0.82
C GLU A 383 3.72 -10.14 -0.25
N ALA A 384 3.45 -8.86 0.10
CA ALA A 384 2.87 -7.88 -0.82
C ALA A 384 3.72 -7.72 -2.09
N LYS A 385 5.05 -7.64 -1.93
CA LYS A 385 5.98 -7.45 -3.05
C LYS A 385 6.20 -8.70 -3.89
N THR A 386 6.29 -9.88 -3.26
CA THR A 386 6.63 -11.12 -3.97
C THR A 386 5.45 -11.87 -4.54
N GLN A 387 4.24 -11.65 -4.02
CA GLN A 387 3.05 -12.42 -4.39
C GLN A 387 1.91 -11.56 -4.95
N HIS A 388 1.94 -10.23 -4.74
CA HIS A 388 0.83 -9.35 -5.04
C HIS A 388 1.23 -8.08 -5.81
N GLY A 389 2.45 -8.05 -6.37
CA GLY A 389 2.92 -7.00 -7.27
C GLY A 389 3.14 -5.62 -6.66
N MET A 390 3.29 -5.53 -5.33
CA MET A 390 3.57 -4.25 -4.65
C MET A 390 5.07 -3.88 -4.65
N ASP A 391 5.91 -4.50 -5.50
CA ASP A 391 7.28 -4.04 -5.73
C ASP A 391 7.30 -2.75 -6.58
N GLY A 392 6.29 -2.54 -7.42
CA GLY A 392 6.10 -1.34 -8.22
C GLY A 392 4.62 -0.93 -8.34
N ALA A 393 4.40 0.36 -8.54
CA ALA A 393 3.09 0.87 -8.91
C ALA A 393 2.73 0.42 -10.33
N ARG A 394 1.50 -0.01 -10.55
CA ARG A 394 0.94 -0.37 -11.86
C ARG A 394 0.20 0.80 -12.50
N VAL A 395 0.02 1.86 -11.73
CA VAL A 395 -0.74 3.05 -12.06
C VAL A 395 0.02 4.29 -11.59
N ARG A 396 -0.31 5.46 -12.13
CA ARG A 396 0.29 6.75 -11.80
C ARG A 396 -0.67 7.57 -10.95
N GLY A 397 -0.10 8.39 -10.08
CA GLY A 397 -0.84 9.22 -9.13
C GLY A 397 -1.11 8.53 -7.79
N GLU A 398 -0.92 9.26 -6.69
CA GLU A 398 -1.02 8.74 -5.32
C GLU A 398 -2.37 8.07 -5.04
N ALA A 399 -3.49 8.69 -5.47
CA ALA A 399 -4.83 8.17 -5.24
C ALA A 399 -5.05 6.79 -5.91
N ARG A 400 -4.54 6.58 -7.13
CA ARG A 400 -4.65 5.29 -7.82
C ARG A 400 -3.72 4.24 -7.22
N VAL A 401 -2.52 4.63 -6.80
CA VAL A 401 -1.60 3.74 -6.07
C VAL A 401 -2.20 3.35 -4.72
N GLN A 402 -2.94 4.25 -4.06
CA GLN A 402 -3.70 3.93 -2.84
C GLN A 402 -4.74 2.83 -3.10
N ILE A 403 -5.47 2.87 -4.22
CA ILE A 403 -6.42 1.80 -4.60
C ILE A 403 -5.68 0.47 -4.77
N GLN A 404 -4.55 0.47 -5.49
CA GLN A 404 -3.71 -0.73 -5.66
C GLN A 404 -3.27 -1.29 -4.29
N ALA A 405 -2.81 -0.43 -3.40
CA ALA A 405 -2.36 -0.82 -2.07
C ALA A 405 -3.52 -1.38 -1.22
N THR A 406 -4.67 -0.74 -1.24
CA THR A 406 -5.88 -1.15 -0.51
C THR A 406 -6.38 -2.53 -0.97
N LEU A 407 -6.50 -2.76 -2.28
CA LEU A 407 -6.89 -4.06 -2.84
C LEU A 407 -5.88 -5.16 -2.49
N THR A 408 -4.59 -4.86 -2.56
CA THR A 408 -3.54 -5.79 -2.13
C THR A 408 -3.67 -6.12 -0.64
N GLY A 409 -3.94 -5.13 0.21
CA GLY A 409 -4.17 -5.35 1.64
C GLY A 409 -5.39 -6.22 1.92
N ALA A 410 -6.50 -5.96 1.22
CA ALA A 410 -7.73 -6.76 1.32
C ALA A 410 -7.46 -8.23 0.95
N VAL A 411 -6.75 -8.48 -0.15
CA VAL A 411 -6.38 -9.84 -0.59
C VAL A 411 -5.49 -10.55 0.43
N GLN A 412 -4.50 -9.87 1.01
CA GLN A 412 -3.66 -10.43 2.07
C GLN A 412 -4.49 -10.80 3.31
N ASN A 413 -5.43 -9.95 3.72
CA ASN A 413 -6.32 -10.22 4.85
C ASN A 413 -7.29 -11.37 4.55
N LEU A 414 -7.87 -11.44 3.36
CA LEU A 414 -8.71 -12.58 2.91
C LEU A 414 -7.94 -13.90 2.95
N LYS A 415 -6.69 -13.94 2.49
CA LYS A 415 -5.83 -15.13 2.60
C LYS A 415 -5.63 -15.58 4.05
N ARG A 416 -5.42 -14.63 4.97
CA ARG A 416 -5.27 -14.91 6.40
C ARG A 416 -6.55 -15.46 7.00
N LEU A 417 -7.68 -14.85 6.69
CA LEU A 417 -9.01 -15.29 7.14
C LEU A 417 -9.34 -16.68 6.62
N ALA A 418 -9.13 -16.92 5.32
CA ALA A 418 -9.36 -18.22 4.69
C ALA A 418 -8.49 -19.34 5.31
N ALA A 419 -7.22 -19.03 5.59
CA ALA A 419 -6.32 -19.97 6.27
C ALA A 419 -6.72 -20.24 7.72
N PHE A 420 -7.22 -19.22 8.43
CA PHE A 420 -7.66 -19.34 9.81
C PHE A 420 -8.93 -20.20 9.94
N ARG A 421 -9.96 -19.93 9.12
CA ARG A 421 -11.18 -20.73 9.08
C ARG A 421 -10.92 -22.17 8.66
N GLY A 422 -9.99 -22.39 7.74
CA GLY A 422 -9.58 -23.74 7.31
C GLY A 422 -8.95 -24.59 8.42
N ARG A 423 -8.29 -23.97 9.42
CA ARG A 423 -7.72 -24.65 10.58
C ARG A 423 -8.75 -24.98 11.67
N ARG A 424 -9.85 -24.26 11.73
CA ARG A 424 -10.92 -24.41 12.75
C ARG A 424 -12.05 -25.34 12.32
N ARG A 425 -11.96 -26.06 11.19
CA ARG A 425 -12.94 -27.09 10.86
C ARG A 425 -13.00 -28.11 11.99
N PRO A 426 -14.19 -28.38 12.56
CA PRO A 426 -14.31 -29.29 13.71
C PRO A 426 -13.80 -30.66 13.33
N ALA A 427 -13.06 -31.26 14.26
CA ALA A 427 -12.53 -32.64 14.14
C ALA A 427 -13.63 -33.72 13.91
N GLY A 428 -14.92 -33.37 14.03
CA GLY A 428 -16.06 -34.26 13.80
C GLY A 428 -16.39 -34.56 12.34
N ALA A 429 -15.89 -33.78 11.36
CA ALA A 429 -16.16 -34.08 9.94
C ALA A 429 -15.22 -35.14 9.32
N GLN A 430 -14.21 -35.57 10.04
CA GLN A 430 -13.28 -36.64 9.60
C GLN A 430 -13.64 -38.04 10.12
N ALA A 431 -14.63 -38.16 11.00
CA ALA A 431 -15.00 -39.45 11.59
C ALA A 431 -15.89 -40.34 10.70
N ALA A 432 -16.44 -39.78 9.60
CA ALA A 432 -17.37 -40.54 8.73
C ALA A 432 -16.70 -41.34 7.59
N THR A 433 -15.35 -41.31 7.45
CA THR A 433 -14.64 -42.06 6.39
C THR A 433 -13.48 -42.91 6.89
N ARG A 434 -13.46 -43.26 8.18
CA ARG A 434 -12.49 -44.25 8.71
C ARG A 434 -13.14 -45.63 8.88
N GLY A 435 -13.28 -46.32 7.76
CA GLY A 435 -13.50 -47.76 7.70
C GLY A 435 -12.47 -48.36 6.77
N ALA A 436 -11.29 -48.70 7.27
CA ALA A 436 -10.37 -49.79 6.93
C ALA A 436 -8.93 -49.44 7.38
N PRO A 437 -8.21 -50.32 8.05
CA PRO A 437 -6.85 -50.07 8.51
C PRO A 437 -5.84 -50.37 7.40
N ALA A 438 -4.91 -49.44 7.16
CA ALA A 438 -3.73 -49.62 6.32
C ALA A 438 -2.46 -49.56 7.19
N PRO A 439 -1.36 -50.28 6.82
CA PRO A 439 -0.25 -50.59 7.70
C PRO A 439 0.77 -49.41 7.88
N HIS A 440 1.47 -49.52 9.01
CA HIS A 440 2.49 -48.57 9.48
C HIS A 440 3.65 -48.33 8.51
N SER A 441 3.98 -47.05 8.27
CA SER A 441 5.36 -46.65 8.07
C SER A 441 5.52 -45.19 8.52
N GLY A 442 6.37 -44.98 9.51
CA GLY A 442 6.64 -43.67 10.09
C GLY A 442 7.53 -42.83 9.22
N ARG A 443 7.17 -41.55 9.12
CA ARG A 443 8.08 -40.40 9.03
C ARG A 443 7.29 -39.12 9.29
N LYS A 444 7.67 -38.42 10.34
CA LYS A 444 7.19 -37.05 10.62
C LYS A 444 7.77 -36.13 9.58
N SER A 445 6.94 -35.53 8.73
CA SER A 445 7.32 -34.43 7.86
C SER A 445 6.48 -33.20 8.20
N ALA A 446 7.16 -32.08 8.45
CA ALA A 446 6.57 -30.77 8.63
C ALA A 446 5.73 -30.34 7.40
N PRO A 447 4.73 -29.47 7.54
CA PRO A 447 3.90 -29.05 6.41
C PRO A 447 4.72 -28.20 5.45
N PHE A 448 5.07 -28.80 4.34
CA PHE A 448 5.72 -28.15 3.19
C PHE A 448 4.65 -27.41 2.38
N TRP A 449 4.73 -26.09 2.37
CA TRP A 449 3.99 -25.27 1.41
C TRP A 449 4.68 -25.42 0.05
N PRO A 450 4.00 -25.82 -1.00
CA PRO A 450 4.62 -25.84 -2.32
C PRO A 450 4.97 -24.40 -2.72
N ARG A 451 6.25 -24.10 -2.82
CA ARG A 451 6.74 -22.94 -3.54
C ARG A 451 6.30 -23.12 -4.99
N ASN A 452 5.46 -22.21 -5.45
CA ASN A 452 4.98 -22.20 -6.83
C ASN A 452 6.17 -21.91 -7.77
N ARG A 453 6.89 -22.95 -8.21
CA ARG A 453 8.00 -22.86 -9.18
C ARG A 453 7.53 -22.43 -10.58
N ALA A 454 6.23 -22.36 -10.81
CA ALA A 454 5.68 -21.98 -12.11
C ALA A 454 5.93 -20.50 -12.45
N GLN A 455 5.98 -19.59 -11.46
CA GLN A 455 6.18 -18.17 -11.72
C GLN A 455 7.58 -17.80 -12.23
N HIS A 456 8.62 -18.61 -11.96
CA HIS A 456 9.98 -18.34 -12.47
C HIS A 456 10.22 -18.83 -13.90
N ARG A 457 9.43 -19.74 -14.43
CA ARG A 457 9.63 -20.27 -15.79
C ARG A 457 9.08 -19.36 -16.89
N TRP A 458 8.06 -18.55 -16.59
CA TRP A 458 7.45 -17.65 -17.55
C TRP A 458 8.23 -16.34 -17.78
N ARG A 459 9.02 -15.87 -16.82
CA ARG A 459 9.86 -14.67 -17.01
C ARG A 459 11.07 -14.90 -17.92
N LEU A 460 11.54 -16.12 -18.06
CA LEU A 460 12.70 -16.43 -18.93
C LEU A 460 12.32 -16.74 -20.40
N ALA A 461 11.05 -16.96 -20.71
CA ALA A 461 10.60 -17.23 -22.08
C ALA A 461 10.32 -15.97 -22.92
N ARG A 462 10.35 -14.76 -22.35
CA ARG A 462 10.13 -13.49 -23.08
C ARG A 462 11.37 -12.89 -23.75
N GLY A 463 12.51 -13.61 -23.76
CA GLY A 463 13.81 -13.12 -24.29
C GLY A 463 14.13 -13.48 -25.72
N SER A 464 13.27 -14.09 -26.53
CA SER A 464 13.61 -14.46 -27.90
C SER A 464 12.40 -14.62 -28.83
N PHE A 465 11.69 -13.52 -29.09
CA PHE A 465 10.85 -13.40 -30.28
C PHE A 465 10.79 -11.91 -30.71
N SER A 466 11.88 -11.46 -31.32
CA SER A 466 11.95 -10.28 -32.17
C SER A 466 12.97 -10.54 -33.25
N ALA A 467 12.57 -11.25 -34.29
CA ALA A 467 13.08 -11.20 -35.66
C ALA A 467 12.42 -12.35 -36.44
N LEU A 468 11.33 -12.06 -37.05
CA LEU A 468 10.93 -12.47 -38.42
C LEU A 468 9.57 -11.84 -38.73
#